data_ed5e3f967e0433af27d1987d254e62e9
#
_entry.id   ed5e3f967e0433af27d1987d254e62e9
#
_cell.length_a   1.000
_cell.length_b   1.000
_cell.length_c   1.000
_cell.angle_alpha   90.00
_cell.angle_beta   90.00
_cell.angle_gamma   90.00
#
_symmetry.space_group_name_H-M   'P 1'
#
loop_
_entity.id
_entity.type
_entity.pdbx_description
1 polymer ?
#
loop_
_entity_poly.entity_id
_entity_poly.type
_entity_poly.pdbx_seq_one_letter_code
_entity_poly.pdbx_strand_id
1 'polypeptide(L)'
;RGYRGKAAELAGLTLTAHLPGAMDEVGVAGLAADGVLHLESGVNHRVADGYDSLTAHVATGLDVRLDWRVGSVSWGHDEVELRSAGGEKLSARAAIGTLPHGVLAAGVVDFEPALPSGRRDAILRIRTGAVIKVLLEFEQRFWSRQMTQLVCGDGPVTLYWPTSYGTDGPAVLSAYATGPRAAALSGAGR
;
A
#
# COMPACT_ATOMS: atom_id res chain seq x y z
N ARG A 1 3.02 -11.78 31.06
CA ARG A 1 1.63 -12.04 31.49
C ARG A 1 0.74 -11.89 30.27
N GLY A 2 0.16 -13.00 29.75
CA GLY A 2 -0.68 -12.95 28.56
C GLY A 2 -2.03 -12.28 28.88
N TYR A 3 -2.50 -11.44 27.98
CA TYR A 3 -3.89 -10.93 28.00
C TYR A 3 -4.83 -12.11 27.77
N ARG A 4 -5.99 -12.10 28.44
CA ARG A 4 -7.04 -13.14 28.32
C ARG A 4 -8.40 -12.46 28.12
N GLY A 5 -9.36 -13.19 27.53
CA GLY A 5 -10.72 -12.70 27.31
C GLY A 5 -10.79 -11.55 26.30
N LYS A 6 -11.77 -10.67 26.47
CA LYS A 6 -12.06 -9.56 25.54
C LYS A 6 -10.87 -8.61 25.30
N ALA A 7 -10.01 -8.42 26.29
CA ALA A 7 -8.81 -7.58 26.14
C ALA A 7 -7.78 -8.21 25.17
N ALA A 8 -7.60 -9.53 25.21
CA ALA A 8 -6.74 -10.25 24.27
C ALA A 8 -7.31 -10.23 22.84
N GLU A 9 -8.62 -10.36 22.72
CA GLU A 9 -9.33 -10.26 21.45
C GLU A 9 -9.14 -8.88 20.81
N LEU A 10 -9.39 -7.81 21.55
CA LEU A 10 -9.21 -6.43 21.08
C LEU A 10 -7.75 -6.12 20.71
N ALA A 11 -6.79 -6.58 21.52
CA ALA A 11 -5.37 -6.44 21.20
C ALA A 11 -5.00 -7.19 19.90
N GLY A 12 -5.53 -8.39 19.73
CA GLY A 12 -5.37 -9.17 18.50
C GLY A 12 -5.97 -8.46 17.28
N LEU A 13 -7.16 -7.90 17.41
CA LEU A 13 -7.81 -7.12 16.35
C LEU A 13 -7.00 -5.90 15.94
N THR A 14 -6.47 -5.16 16.92
CA THR A 14 -5.63 -3.97 16.65
C THR A 14 -4.36 -4.35 15.91
N LEU A 15 -3.69 -5.42 16.33
CA LEU A 15 -2.50 -5.93 15.65
C LEU A 15 -2.81 -6.39 14.22
N THR A 16 -3.84 -7.22 14.06
CA THR A 16 -4.19 -7.79 12.75
C THR A 16 -4.77 -6.77 11.78
N ALA A 17 -5.34 -5.67 12.27
CA ALA A 17 -5.87 -4.60 11.41
C ALA A 17 -4.79 -3.93 10.53
N HIS A 18 -3.52 -4.06 10.91
CA HIS A 18 -2.39 -3.48 10.17
C HIS A 18 -1.56 -4.53 9.41
N LEU A 19 -1.84 -5.82 9.61
CA LEU A 19 -1.06 -6.88 8.97
C LEU A 19 -1.64 -7.24 7.59
N PRO A 20 -0.79 -7.38 6.57
CA PRO A 20 -1.24 -7.67 5.20
C PRO A 20 -1.67 -9.13 4.99
N GLY A 21 -1.44 -10.01 5.95
CA GLY A 21 -1.76 -11.45 5.92
C GLY A 21 -2.37 -11.95 7.22
N ALA A 22 -2.67 -13.24 7.28
CA ALA A 22 -3.06 -13.91 8.52
C ALA A 22 -1.88 -13.94 9.51
N MET A 23 -2.16 -14.00 10.81
CA MET A 23 -1.11 -13.96 11.87
C MET A 23 -0.09 -15.09 11.74
N ASP A 24 -0.51 -16.25 11.28
CA ASP A 24 0.33 -17.44 11.04
C ASP A 24 1.13 -17.36 9.73
N GLU A 25 0.81 -16.44 8.85
CA GLU A 25 1.52 -16.20 7.59
C GLU A 25 2.56 -15.08 7.67
N VAL A 26 2.52 -14.26 8.73
CA VAL A 26 3.40 -13.09 8.87
C VAL A 26 4.62 -13.46 9.73
N GLY A 27 5.81 -13.31 9.16
CA GLY A 27 7.07 -13.62 9.83
C GLY A 27 7.40 -12.61 10.94
N VAL A 28 7.47 -13.05 12.18
CA VAL A 28 7.82 -12.21 13.34
C VAL A 28 9.21 -11.56 13.18
N ALA A 29 10.16 -12.28 12.59
CA ALA A 29 11.50 -11.74 12.35
C ALA A 29 11.48 -10.56 11.36
N GLY A 30 10.64 -10.60 10.32
CA GLY A 30 10.44 -9.49 9.39
C GLY A 30 9.80 -8.29 10.07
N LEU A 31 8.74 -8.50 10.85
CA LEU A 31 8.10 -7.43 11.62
C LEU A 31 9.05 -6.75 12.60
N ALA A 32 9.94 -7.53 13.24
CA ALA A 32 10.95 -7.00 14.15
C ALA A 32 12.00 -6.18 13.40
N ALA A 33 12.47 -6.66 12.24
CA ALA A 33 13.44 -5.96 11.41
C ALA A 33 12.89 -4.64 10.86
N ASP A 34 11.62 -4.61 10.50
CA ASP A 34 10.93 -3.41 9.98
C ASP A 34 10.53 -2.42 11.10
N GLY A 35 10.82 -2.74 12.37
CA GLY A 35 10.47 -1.89 13.49
C GLY A 35 8.97 -1.83 13.81
N VAL A 36 8.13 -2.62 13.14
CA VAL A 36 6.67 -2.63 13.34
C VAL A 36 6.27 -3.02 14.75
N LEU A 37 7.11 -3.79 15.45
CA LEU A 37 6.91 -4.17 16.86
C LEU A 37 7.24 -3.03 17.83
N HIS A 38 7.97 -2.02 17.40
CA HIS A 38 8.20 -0.79 18.14
C HIS A 38 7.08 0.19 17.76
N LEU A 39 5.98 0.13 18.50
CA LEU A 39 4.85 1.07 18.37
C LEU A 39 5.24 2.46 18.88
N GLU A 40 6.42 2.95 18.54
CA GLU A 40 6.76 4.33 18.77
C GLU A 40 5.85 5.19 17.91
N SER A 41 5.02 5.96 18.57
CA SER A 41 4.09 6.90 17.98
C SER A 41 4.87 8.03 17.30
N GLY A 42 5.32 7.78 16.08
CA GLY A 42 5.74 8.87 15.21
C GLY A 42 4.58 9.83 14.96
N VAL A 43 4.88 11.10 14.82
CA VAL A 43 3.85 12.08 14.42
C VAL A 43 3.48 11.81 12.97
N ASN A 44 2.24 11.44 12.73
CA ASN A 44 1.71 11.31 11.38
C ASN A 44 1.34 12.68 10.83
N HIS A 45 1.92 13.04 9.69
CA HIS A 45 1.58 14.24 8.96
C HIS A 45 0.66 13.91 7.78
N ARG A 46 -0.20 14.86 7.43
CA ARG A 46 -1.06 14.77 6.24
C ARG A 46 -0.75 15.94 5.33
N VAL A 47 -0.81 15.72 4.04
CA VAL A 47 -0.72 16.78 3.04
C VAL A 47 -2.11 17.42 2.95
N ALA A 48 -2.24 18.69 3.36
CA ALA A 48 -3.53 19.36 3.48
C ALA A 48 -4.25 19.46 2.12
N ASP A 49 -3.48 19.73 1.06
CA ASP A 49 -3.99 19.93 -0.31
C ASP A 49 -3.98 18.65 -1.15
N GLY A 50 -3.86 17.48 -0.50
CA GLY A 50 -3.80 16.18 -1.17
C GLY A 50 -2.38 15.80 -1.63
N TYR A 51 -2.16 14.50 -1.83
CA TYR A 51 -0.85 13.98 -2.26
C TYR A 51 -0.47 14.35 -3.70
N ASP A 52 -1.44 14.68 -4.53
CA ASP A 52 -1.26 15.18 -5.89
C ASP A 52 -0.50 16.52 -5.90
N SER A 53 -0.71 17.40 -4.93
CA SER A 53 0.06 18.64 -4.78
C SER A 53 1.56 18.36 -4.55
N LEU A 54 1.88 17.35 -3.74
CA LEU A 54 3.26 16.92 -3.51
C LEU A 54 3.90 16.35 -4.77
N THR A 55 3.19 15.46 -5.47
CA THR A 55 3.69 14.85 -6.71
C THR A 55 3.86 15.89 -7.81
N ALA A 56 2.92 16.83 -7.95
CA ALA A 56 3.04 17.95 -8.88
C ALA A 56 4.26 18.84 -8.57
N HIS A 57 4.52 19.12 -7.30
CA HIS A 57 5.69 19.88 -6.89
C HIS A 57 7.00 19.16 -7.26
N VAL A 58 7.11 17.88 -6.96
CA VAL A 58 8.31 17.08 -7.28
C VAL A 58 8.51 16.93 -8.78
N ALA A 59 7.42 16.88 -9.57
CA ALA A 59 7.48 16.77 -11.02
C ALA A 59 7.82 18.09 -11.72
N THR A 60 7.88 19.21 -11.01
CA THR A 60 8.18 20.52 -11.60
C THR A 60 9.51 20.52 -12.34
N GLY A 61 9.48 20.88 -13.63
CA GLY A 61 10.67 20.93 -14.49
C GLY A 61 11.13 19.58 -15.04
N LEU A 62 10.41 18.48 -14.75
CA LEU A 62 10.69 17.17 -15.33
C LEU A 62 9.85 16.95 -16.60
N ASP A 63 10.41 16.21 -17.59
CA ASP A 63 9.65 15.69 -18.74
C ASP A 63 8.85 14.44 -18.29
N VAL A 64 7.61 14.64 -17.83
CA VAL A 64 6.72 13.58 -17.37
C VAL A 64 5.82 13.15 -18.51
N ARG A 65 5.90 11.87 -18.91
CA ARG A 65 5.06 11.27 -19.94
C ARG A 65 4.03 10.37 -19.30
N LEU A 66 2.79 10.83 -19.29
CA LEU A 66 1.64 10.04 -18.85
C LEU A 66 1.18 9.07 -19.94
N ASP A 67 0.44 8.04 -19.56
CA ASP A 67 -0.11 7.00 -20.46
C ASP A 67 0.95 6.24 -21.27
N TRP A 68 2.22 6.38 -20.89
CA TRP A 68 3.35 5.71 -21.52
C TRP A 68 3.69 4.41 -20.77
N ARG A 69 2.90 3.36 -21.00
CA ARG A 69 3.06 2.07 -20.33
C ARG A 69 4.28 1.31 -20.87
N VAL A 70 5.27 1.09 -20.03
CA VAL A 70 6.47 0.31 -20.38
C VAL A 70 6.08 -1.14 -20.61
N GLY A 71 6.39 -1.68 -21.79
CA GLY A 71 6.22 -3.08 -22.16
C GLY A 71 7.53 -3.87 -22.09
N SER A 72 8.67 -3.23 -22.43
CA SER A 72 9.98 -3.89 -22.32
C SER A 72 11.08 -2.91 -21.94
N VAL A 73 12.12 -3.47 -21.31
CA VAL A 73 13.36 -2.79 -20.91
C VAL A 73 14.54 -3.59 -21.44
N SER A 74 15.27 -3.02 -22.40
CA SER A 74 16.54 -3.58 -22.83
C SER A 74 17.67 -2.79 -22.19
N TRP A 75 18.65 -3.45 -21.60
CA TRP A 75 19.69 -2.79 -20.84
C TRP A 75 21.07 -3.41 -21.06
N GLY A 76 22.09 -2.56 -21.11
CA GLY A 76 23.49 -2.91 -21.32
C GLY A 76 24.39 -2.15 -20.36
N HIS A 77 25.68 -2.01 -20.74
CA HIS A 77 26.68 -1.36 -19.89
C HIS A 77 26.44 0.16 -19.77
N ASP A 78 26.11 0.83 -20.87
CA ASP A 78 26.02 2.29 -20.92
C ASP A 78 24.69 2.80 -21.50
N GLU A 79 23.75 1.94 -21.78
CA GLU A 79 22.47 2.27 -22.39
C GLU A 79 21.34 1.43 -21.87
N VAL A 80 20.18 2.09 -21.72
CA VAL A 80 18.89 1.45 -21.45
C VAL A 80 17.89 1.94 -22.50
N GLU A 81 17.27 1.03 -23.24
CA GLU A 81 16.12 1.32 -24.10
C GLU A 81 14.84 0.86 -23.41
N LEU A 82 13.89 1.75 -23.26
CA LEU A 82 12.52 1.45 -22.86
C LEU A 82 11.63 1.44 -24.10
N ARG A 83 10.74 0.46 -24.17
CA ARG A 83 9.72 0.40 -25.22
C ARG A 83 8.34 0.41 -24.59
N SER A 84 7.50 1.32 -25.06
CA SER A 84 6.10 1.36 -24.62
C SER A 84 5.30 0.19 -25.22
N ALA A 85 4.15 -0.13 -24.61
CA ALA A 85 3.20 -1.09 -25.18
C ALA A 85 2.66 -0.64 -26.57
N GLY A 86 2.74 0.65 -26.89
CA GLY A 86 2.42 1.23 -28.20
C GLY A 86 3.55 1.16 -29.22
N GLY A 87 4.74 0.66 -28.82
CA GLY A 87 5.91 0.52 -29.70
C GLY A 87 6.85 1.73 -29.75
N GLU A 88 6.56 2.80 -29.03
CA GLU A 88 7.43 3.96 -28.90
C GLU A 88 8.69 3.61 -28.11
N LYS A 89 9.80 4.28 -28.39
CA LYS A 89 11.09 4.05 -27.78
C LYS A 89 11.60 5.27 -27.03
N LEU A 90 12.30 5.01 -25.93
CA LEU A 90 13.03 5.99 -25.16
C LEU A 90 14.37 5.37 -24.74
N SER A 91 15.48 6.05 -25.07
CA SER A 91 16.83 5.63 -24.66
C SER A 91 17.42 6.59 -23.64
N ALA A 92 18.17 6.03 -22.70
CA ALA A 92 18.88 6.78 -21.66
C ALA A 92 20.16 6.03 -21.26
N ARG A 93 21.09 6.71 -20.58
CA ARG A 93 22.28 6.05 -20.00
C ARG A 93 21.95 5.13 -18.84
N ALA A 94 20.88 5.42 -18.11
CA ALA A 94 20.42 4.64 -16.99
C ALA A 94 18.92 4.86 -16.76
N ALA A 95 18.26 3.91 -16.11
CA ALA A 95 16.87 4.01 -15.69
C ALA A 95 16.70 3.51 -14.26
N ILE A 96 15.78 4.11 -13.53
CA ILE A 96 15.35 3.65 -12.21
C ILE A 96 13.94 3.10 -12.35
N GLY A 97 13.79 1.80 -12.15
CA GLY A 97 12.49 1.13 -12.19
C GLY A 97 11.80 1.18 -10.81
N THR A 98 10.73 1.93 -10.71
CA THR A 98 9.88 2.01 -9.49
C THR A 98 8.58 1.22 -9.66
N LEU A 99 8.60 0.14 -10.43
CA LEU A 99 7.45 -0.71 -10.69
C LEU A 99 6.94 -1.34 -9.38
N PRO A 100 5.62 -1.33 -9.14
CA PRO A 100 5.04 -2.04 -7.99
C PRO A 100 5.41 -3.53 -8.02
N HIS A 101 5.60 -4.11 -6.83
CA HIS A 101 5.96 -5.52 -6.68
C HIS A 101 5.02 -6.45 -7.46
N GLY A 102 3.70 -6.23 -7.39
CA GLY A 102 2.72 -7.03 -8.12
C GLY A 102 2.90 -6.97 -9.65
N VAL A 103 3.36 -5.85 -10.20
CA VAL A 103 3.66 -5.70 -11.63
C VAL A 103 4.89 -6.52 -12.00
N LEU A 104 5.94 -6.49 -11.18
CA LEU A 104 7.14 -7.32 -11.38
C LEU A 104 6.82 -8.82 -11.28
N ALA A 105 6.03 -9.22 -10.29
CA ALA A 105 5.63 -10.61 -10.08
C ALA A 105 4.73 -11.14 -11.21
N ALA A 106 3.90 -10.29 -11.80
CA ALA A 106 3.05 -10.65 -12.93
C ALA A 106 3.82 -10.81 -14.26
N GLY A 107 5.08 -10.36 -14.33
CA GLY A 107 5.92 -10.51 -15.51
C GLY A 107 5.38 -9.79 -16.74
N VAL A 108 4.66 -8.67 -16.56
CA VAL A 108 4.05 -7.91 -17.67
C VAL A 108 5.01 -6.93 -18.34
N VAL A 109 6.23 -6.84 -17.83
CA VAL A 109 7.33 -6.07 -18.43
C VAL A 109 8.47 -7.04 -18.77
N ASP A 110 8.86 -7.08 -20.03
CA ASP A 110 9.96 -7.90 -20.51
C ASP A 110 11.29 -7.23 -20.21
N PHE A 111 12.26 -8.00 -19.69
CA PHE A 111 13.62 -7.53 -19.42
C PHE A 111 14.63 -8.27 -20.31
N GLU A 112 15.46 -7.53 -21.04
CA GLU A 112 16.52 -8.06 -21.88
C GLU A 112 17.87 -7.37 -21.58
N PRO A 113 18.87 -8.05 -21.06
CA PRO A 113 18.85 -9.44 -20.58
C PRO A 113 17.83 -9.67 -19.46
N ALA A 114 17.36 -10.91 -19.31
CA ALA A 114 16.44 -11.26 -18.23
C ALA A 114 17.03 -10.90 -16.86
N LEU A 115 16.17 -10.52 -15.91
CA LEU A 115 16.62 -10.26 -14.55
C LEU A 115 17.36 -11.48 -13.98
N PRO A 116 18.44 -11.29 -13.21
CA PRO A 116 19.15 -12.39 -12.55
C PRO A 116 18.21 -13.32 -11.78
N SER A 117 18.47 -14.62 -11.84
CA SER A 117 17.58 -15.63 -11.24
C SER A 117 17.28 -15.37 -9.76
N GLY A 118 18.30 -15.03 -8.98
CA GLY A 118 18.11 -14.70 -7.56
C GLY A 118 17.18 -13.51 -7.32
N ARG A 119 17.12 -12.53 -8.24
CA ARG A 119 16.20 -11.40 -8.15
C ARG A 119 14.78 -11.83 -8.50
N ARG A 120 14.60 -12.63 -9.54
CA ARG A 120 13.30 -13.19 -9.91
C ARG A 120 12.73 -14.07 -8.78
N ASP A 121 13.57 -14.92 -8.19
CA ASP A 121 13.17 -15.77 -7.07
C ASP A 121 12.78 -14.95 -5.84
N ALA A 122 13.47 -13.83 -5.58
CA ALA A 122 13.11 -12.92 -4.49
C ALA A 122 11.75 -12.25 -4.75
N ILE A 123 11.51 -11.76 -5.98
CA ILE A 123 10.23 -11.17 -6.40
C ILE A 123 9.09 -12.17 -6.18
N LEU A 124 9.25 -13.42 -6.60
CA LEU A 124 8.20 -14.44 -6.49
C LEU A 124 7.96 -14.92 -5.04
N ARG A 125 8.94 -14.79 -4.16
CA ARG A 125 8.81 -15.14 -2.74
C ARG A 125 8.15 -14.07 -1.89
N ILE A 126 8.24 -12.80 -2.28
CA ILE A 126 7.57 -11.71 -1.57
C ILE A 126 6.08 -11.76 -1.91
N ARG A 127 5.23 -11.93 -0.91
CA ARG A 127 3.77 -11.94 -1.07
C ARG A 127 3.21 -10.55 -0.81
N THR A 128 2.27 -10.14 -1.65
CA THR A 128 1.49 -8.90 -1.43
C THR A 128 0.17 -9.27 -0.78
N GLY A 129 -0.10 -8.70 0.39
CA GLY A 129 -1.37 -8.92 1.08
C GLY A 129 -2.52 -8.13 0.46
N ALA A 130 -3.74 -8.62 0.66
CA ALA A 130 -4.93 -7.90 0.26
C ALA A 130 -5.20 -6.71 1.21
N VAL A 131 -5.56 -5.57 0.64
CA VAL A 131 -5.98 -4.38 1.38
C VAL A 131 -7.17 -3.75 0.67
N ILE A 132 -8.18 -3.38 1.44
CA ILE A 132 -9.33 -2.61 0.95
C ILE A 132 -9.49 -1.38 1.84
N LYS A 133 -9.69 -0.24 1.20
CA LYS A 133 -10.09 1.00 1.84
C LYS A 133 -11.40 1.47 1.21
N VAL A 134 -12.41 1.70 2.06
CA VAL A 134 -13.71 2.23 1.66
C VAL A 134 -13.90 3.59 2.32
N LEU A 135 -14.23 4.60 1.55
CA LEU A 135 -14.57 5.92 2.06
C LEU A 135 -16.08 5.98 2.24
N LEU A 136 -16.51 6.28 3.46
CA LEU A 136 -17.92 6.41 3.85
C LEU A 136 -18.19 7.88 4.13
N GLU A 137 -18.94 8.54 3.28
CA GLU A 137 -19.37 9.91 3.45
C GLU A 137 -20.74 9.96 4.13
N PHE A 138 -20.89 10.85 5.10
CA PHE A 138 -22.10 11.06 5.88
C PHE A 138 -22.57 12.51 5.76
N GLU A 139 -23.86 12.74 5.86
CA GLU A 139 -24.43 14.09 5.84
C GLU A 139 -23.89 14.96 6.98
N GLN A 140 -23.64 14.34 8.13
CA GLN A 140 -23.09 15.02 9.30
C GLN A 140 -22.19 14.10 10.12
N ARG A 141 -21.23 14.70 10.82
CA ARG A 141 -20.32 13.99 11.71
C ARG A 141 -21.08 13.55 12.97
N PHE A 142 -21.11 12.23 13.25
CA PHE A 142 -21.69 11.67 14.46
C PHE A 142 -20.64 11.17 15.45
N TRP A 143 -19.36 11.23 15.10
CA TRP A 143 -18.24 10.86 15.97
C TRP A 143 -17.56 12.08 16.58
N SER A 144 -16.84 11.85 17.70
CA SER A 144 -16.07 12.92 18.37
C SER A 144 -15.00 13.52 17.45
N ARG A 145 -14.80 14.83 17.52
CA ARG A 145 -13.70 15.53 16.84
C ARG A 145 -12.31 15.02 17.28
N GLN A 146 -12.23 14.46 18.49
CA GLN A 146 -11.00 13.91 19.05
C GLN A 146 -10.76 12.45 18.66
N MET A 147 -11.70 11.82 17.95
CA MET A 147 -11.54 10.44 17.51
C MET A 147 -10.44 10.33 16.47
N THR A 148 -9.37 9.61 16.79
CA THR A 148 -8.28 9.33 15.87
C THR A 148 -8.54 8.07 15.06
N GLN A 149 -9.07 7.04 15.73
CA GLN A 149 -9.47 5.77 15.12
C GLN A 149 -10.52 5.07 15.97
N LEU A 150 -11.22 4.14 15.35
CA LEU A 150 -12.18 3.23 15.98
C LEU A 150 -11.84 1.82 15.56
N VAL A 151 -11.68 0.92 16.54
CA VAL A 151 -11.51 -0.52 16.31
C VAL A 151 -12.82 -1.22 16.67
N CYS A 152 -13.40 -1.94 15.72
CA CYS A 152 -14.63 -2.71 15.89
C CYS A 152 -14.31 -4.21 15.90
N GLY A 153 -14.85 -4.95 16.89
CA GLY A 153 -14.67 -6.39 16.98
C GLY A 153 -15.51 -7.18 15.98
N ASP A 154 -16.68 -6.66 15.67
CA ASP A 154 -17.69 -7.34 14.86
C ASP A 154 -17.73 -6.78 13.44
N GLY A 155 -17.80 -7.67 12.47
CA GLY A 155 -17.95 -7.29 11.06
C GLY A 155 -16.69 -7.48 10.18
N PRO A 156 -16.86 -7.25 8.89
CA PRO A 156 -15.81 -7.48 7.89
C PRO A 156 -14.70 -6.42 7.91
N VAL A 157 -14.98 -5.24 8.45
CA VAL A 157 -14.03 -4.14 8.62
C VAL A 157 -13.83 -3.88 10.10
N THR A 158 -12.59 -3.83 10.54
CA THR A 158 -12.26 -3.70 11.95
C THR A 158 -11.65 -2.36 12.33
N LEU A 159 -11.18 -1.57 11.36
CA LEU A 159 -10.52 -0.31 11.62
C LEU A 159 -11.16 0.82 10.82
N TYR A 160 -11.49 1.90 11.52
CA TYR A 160 -12.02 3.12 10.93
C TYR A 160 -11.28 4.32 11.46
N TRP A 161 -11.12 5.37 10.64
CA TRP A 161 -10.61 6.66 11.08
C TRP A 161 -11.23 7.82 10.29
N PRO A 162 -11.37 9.00 10.90
CA PRO A 162 -11.81 10.20 10.19
C PRO A 162 -10.74 10.64 9.18
N THR A 163 -11.13 10.92 7.95
CA THR A 163 -10.19 11.45 6.94
C THR A 163 -9.82 12.91 7.23
N SER A 164 -10.71 13.64 7.90
CA SER A 164 -10.58 15.06 8.26
C SER A 164 -10.20 15.29 9.72
N TYR A 165 -9.46 14.34 10.35
CA TYR A 165 -9.02 14.49 11.73
C TYR A 165 -8.25 15.81 11.94
N GLY A 166 -8.65 16.56 12.97
CA GLY A 166 -8.04 17.87 13.31
C GLY A 166 -8.46 19.04 12.43
N THR A 167 -9.33 18.83 11.44
CA THR A 167 -9.85 19.88 10.55
C THR A 167 -11.38 19.89 10.50
N ASP A 168 -11.96 20.95 9.93
CA ASP A 168 -13.40 21.05 9.67
C ASP A 168 -13.81 20.48 8.29
N GLY A 169 -13.03 19.55 7.77
CA GLY A 169 -13.33 18.87 6.51
C GLY A 169 -14.60 18.01 6.53
N PRO A 170 -14.94 17.37 5.43
CA PRO A 170 -16.18 16.61 5.26
C PRO A 170 -16.31 15.46 6.26
N ALA A 171 -17.55 15.04 6.52
CA ALA A 171 -17.85 13.95 7.44
C ALA A 171 -17.56 12.58 6.77
N VAL A 172 -16.30 12.25 6.58
CA VAL A 172 -15.86 11.01 5.91
C VAL A 172 -15.08 10.13 6.88
N LEU A 173 -15.48 8.86 6.97
CA LEU A 173 -14.71 7.80 7.62
C LEU A 173 -14.03 6.94 6.56
N SER A 174 -12.77 6.65 6.77
CA SER A 174 -12.07 5.59 6.05
C SER A 174 -12.25 4.28 6.80
N ALA A 175 -12.90 3.32 6.17
CA ALA A 175 -13.01 1.94 6.61
C ALA A 175 -11.87 1.13 5.98
N TYR A 176 -11.16 0.34 6.78
CA TYR A 176 -9.94 -0.33 6.36
C TYR A 176 -9.96 -1.82 6.73
N ALA A 177 -9.75 -2.65 5.75
CA ALA A 177 -9.60 -4.09 5.92
C ALA A 177 -8.31 -4.57 5.29
N THR A 178 -7.66 -5.54 5.93
CA THR A 178 -6.40 -6.15 5.48
C THR A 178 -6.50 -7.66 5.51
N GLY A 179 -5.57 -8.32 4.81
CA GLY A 179 -5.39 -9.77 4.85
C GLY A 179 -6.65 -10.55 4.49
N PRO A 180 -7.00 -11.60 5.26
CA PRO A 180 -8.15 -12.46 4.97
C PRO A 180 -9.49 -11.72 4.89
N ARG A 181 -9.68 -10.65 5.69
CA ARG A 181 -10.91 -9.83 5.64
C ARG A 181 -11.03 -9.06 4.33
N ALA A 182 -9.93 -8.45 3.89
CA ALA A 182 -9.91 -7.77 2.60
C ALA A 182 -10.16 -8.74 1.44
N ALA A 183 -9.56 -9.93 1.48
CA ALA A 183 -9.78 -10.97 0.49
C ALA A 183 -11.24 -11.43 0.44
N ALA A 184 -11.89 -11.62 1.60
CA ALA A 184 -13.30 -11.97 1.69
C ALA A 184 -14.20 -10.87 1.11
N LEU A 185 -13.94 -9.59 1.40
CA LEU A 185 -14.68 -8.46 0.84
C LEU A 185 -14.52 -8.36 -0.67
N SER A 186 -13.32 -8.60 -1.21
CA SER A 186 -13.07 -8.62 -2.66
C SER A 186 -13.85 -9.73 -3.37
N GLY A 187 -14.08 -10.86 -2.70
CA GLY A 187 -14.86 -11.99 -3.23
C GLY A 187 -16.38 -11.79 -3.17
N ALA A 188 -16.87 -10.97 -2.24
CA ALA A 188 -18.30 -10.73 -2.05
C ALA A 188 -18.94 -9.81 -3.11
N GLY A 189 -18.13 -9.13 -3.92
CA GLY A 189 -18.57 -8.19 -4.97
C GLY A 189 -18.59 -8.79 -6.39
N ARG A 190 -18.46 -10.13 -6.53
CA ARG A 190 -18.49 -10.83 -7.82
C ARG A 190 -19.74 -11.65 -7.98
#